data_9222bcaca9aede206ae98d21960323f2
#
_entry.id   9222bcaca9aede206ae98d21960323f2
#
_cell.length_a   1.000
_cell.length_b   1.000
_cell.length_c   1.000
_cell.angle_alpha   90.00
_cell.angle_beta   90.00
_cell.angle_gamma   90.00
#
_symmetry.space_group_name_H-M   'P 1'
#
loop_
_entity.id
_entity.type
_entity.pdbx_description
1 polymer ?
#
loop_
_entity_poly.entity_id
_entity_poly.type
_entity_poly.pdbx_seq_one_letter_code
_entity_poly.pdbx_strand_id
1 'polypeptide(L)'
;MDATAIPAFDATGNLPPGIYRATLDAIEARFCTGEVRVHWGQVLREVVALAQSTGHVEAIYIFGSFVTAKVAPADLDLFVIMTADFVSERVEGRARLVFDRPRAALVWGICLYWMTAQTDWTPFLAAWQLRRDGGTRGIVEIAW
;
A
#
# COMPACT_ATOMS: atom_id res chain seq x y z
N MET A 1 16.81 9.53 6.41
CA MET A 1 16.11 9.48 7.58
C MET A 1 15.37 8.19 7.74
N ASP A 2 15.22 7.92 8.90
CA ASP A 2 14.80 6.62 9.27
C ASP A 2 13.31 6.43 9.19
N ALA A 3 12.92 5.28 8.76
CA ALA A 3 11.53 4.89 8.83
C ALA A 3 11.09 4.78 10.28
N THR A 4 9.84 5.10 10.55
CA THR A 4 9.23 4.87 11.85
C THR A 4 9.13 3.37 12.09
N ALA A 5 9.53 2.91 13.26
CA ALA A 5 9.39 1.51 13.60
C ALA A 5 7.90 1.11 13.60
N ILE A 6 7.60 -0.02 12.97
CA ILE A 6 6.23 -0.55 12.97
C ILE A 6 5.96 -1.15 14.36
N PRO A 7 4.92 -0.69 15.07
CA PRO A 7 4.65 -1.19 16.42
C PRO A 7 4.11 -2.62 16.42
N ALA A 8 4.10 -3.23 17.58
CA ALA A 8 3.48 -4.53 17.75
C ALA A 8 1.97 -4.43 17.45
N PHE A 9 1.38 -5.55 17.02
CA PHE A 9 -0.07 -5.64 16.85
C PHE A 9 -0.75 -5.52 18.22
N ASP A 10 -1.95 -4.94 18.20
CA ASP A 10 -2.81 -4.93 19.38
C ASP A 10 -3.43 -6.31 19.65
N ALA A 11 -4.26 -6.40 20.68
CA ALA A 11 -4.88 -7.69 21.07
C ALA A 11 -5.80 -8.27 19.99
N THR A 12 -6.25 -7.46 19.03
CA THR A 12 -7.12 -7.90 17.93
C THR A 12 -6.33 -8.24 16.66
N GLY A 13 -5.00 -8.13 16.69
CA GLY A 13 -4.14 -8.43 15.54
C GLY A 13 -4.05 -7.29 14.53
N ASN A 14 -4.39 -6.08 14.92
CA ASN A 14 -4.27 -4.90 14.09
C ASN A 14 -3.11 -4.02 14.56
N LEU A 15 -2.57 -3.19 13.67
CA LEU A 15 -1.69 -2.11 14.10
C LEU A 15 -2.51 -1.07 14.87
N PRO A 16 -1.96 -0.50 15.95
CA PRO A 16 -2.62 0.63 16.60
C PRO A 16 -2.90 1.75 15.59
N PRO A 17 -3.97 2.55 15.78
CA PRO A 17 -4.27 3.63 14.84
C PRO A 17 -3.07 4.55 14.61
N GLY A 18 -2.84 4.92 13.36
CA GLY A 18 -1.72 5.78 12.96
C GLY A 18 -1.18 5.42 11.58
N ILE A 19 -0.23 6.22 11.13
CA ILE A 19 0.48 6.01 9.87
C ILE A 19 1.94 5.78 10.19
N TYR A 20 2.46 4.61 9.81
CA TYR A 20 3.82 4.19 10.14
C TYR A 20 4.65 4.11 8.86
N ARG A 21 5.73 4.89 8.79
CA ARG A 21 6.64 4.84 7.65
C ARG A 21 7.65 3.73 7.82
N ALA A 22 7.83 2.93 6.78
CA ALA A 22 8.81 1.85 6.79
C ALA A 22 9.33 1.61 5.38
N THR A 23 10.59 1.18 5.27
CA THR A 23 11.17 0.76 3.98
C THR A 23 10.54 -0.55 3.52
N LEU A 24 10.67 -0.86 2.22
CA LEU A 24 10.22 -2.15 1.70
C LEU A 24 10.89 -3.32 2.43
N ASP A 25 12.19 -3.20 2.75
CA ASP A 25 12.89 -4.25 3.48
C ASP A 25 12.29 -4.46 4.88
N ALA A 26 11.99 -3.38 5.60
CA ALA A 26 11.34 -3.47 6.90
C ALA A 26 9.93 -4.04 6.81
N ILE A 27 9.18 -3.67 5.79
CA ILE A 27 7.84 -4.19 5.54
C ILE A 27 7.91 -5.69 5.26
N GLU A 28 8.83 -6.14 4.41
CA GLU A 28 9.00 -7.57 4.14
C GLU A 28 9.40 -8.34 5.39
N ALA A 29 10.35 -7.82 6.15
CA ALA A 29 10.78 -8.47 7.38
C ALA A 29 9.63 -8.64 8.37
N ARG A 30 8.74 -7.67 8.44
CA ARG A 30 7.63 -7.66 9.39
C ARG A 30 6.43 -8.49 8.92
N PHE A 31 6.05 -8.39 7.64
CA PHE A 31 4.77 -8.91 7.16
C PHE A 31 4.88 -10.11 6.22
N CYS A 32 6.03 -10.35 5.60
CA CYS A 32 6.14 -11.38 4.56
C CYS A 32 6.66 -12.70 5.11
N THR A 33 5.90 -13.30 6.01
CA THR A 33 6.15 -14.63 6.55
C THR A 33 5.06 -15.60 6.10
N GLY A 34 5.43 -16.81 5.68
CA GLY A 34 4.51 -17.80 5.11
C GLY A 34 4.25 -17.56 3.63
N GLU A 35 3.82 -18.62 2.94
CA GLU A 35 3.71 -18.64 1.47
C GLU A 35 2.85 -17.51 0.90
N VAL A 36 1.67 -17.28 1.50
CA VAL A 36 0.73 -16.28 1.01
C VAL A 36 1.32 -14.87 1.11
N ARG A 37 1.93 -14.57 2.24
CA ARG A 37 2.51 -13.24 2.49
C ARG A 37 3.78 -13.02 1.67
N VAL A 38 4.57 -14.04 1.44
CA VAL A 38 5.75 -13.96 0.55
C VAL A 38 5.30 -13.60 -0.87
N HIS A 39 4.23 -14.23 -1.35
CA HIS A 39 3.65 -13.89 -2.66
C HIS A 39 3.24 -12.40 -2.71
N TRP A 40 2.53 -11.91 -1.69
CA TRP A 40 2.13 -10.50 -1.66
C TRP A 40 3.32 -9.55 -1.59
N GLY A 41 4.40 -9.96 -0.92
CA GLY A 41 5.64 -9.18 -0.90
C GLY A 41 6.26 -9.03 -2.27
N GLN A 42 6.26 -10.09 -3.07
CA GLN A 42 6.76 -10.06 -4.44
C GLN A 42 5.91 -9.14 -5.32
N VAL A 43 4.59 -9.25 -5.21
CA VAL A 43 3.66 -8.36 -5.92
C VAL A 43 3.88 -6.91 -5.51
N LEU A 44 4.00 -6.64 -4.22
CA LEU A 44 4.24 -5.29 -3.70
C LEU A 44 5.50 -4.68 -4.31
N ARG A 45 6.60 -5.42 -4.34
CA ARG A 45 7.86 -4.93 -4.92
C ARG A 45 7.71 -4.62 -6.41
N GLU A 46 7.05 -5.48 -7.15
CA GLU A 46 6.82 -5.23 -8.58
C GLU A 46 5.97 -3.98 -8.81
N VAL A 47 4.86 -3.86 -8.11
CA VAL A 47 3.95 -2.71 -8.26
C VAL A 47 4.63 -1.41 -7.87
N VAL A 48 5.37 -1.40 -6.76
CA VAL A 48 6.12 -0.22 -6.31
C VAL A 48 7.17 0.18 -7.34
N ALA A 49 7.93 -0.78 -7.85
CA ALA A 49 8.94 -0.50 -8.87
C ALA A 49 8.33 0.09 -10.14
N LEU A 50 7.19 -0.45 -10.59
CA LEU A 50 6.49 0.07 -11.76
C LEU A 50 5.95 1.49 -11.51
N ALA A 51 5.36 1.73 -10.36
CA ALA A 51 4.90 3.07 -10.00
C ALA A 51 6.06 4.07 -9.97
N GLN A 52 7.15 3.71 -9.32
CA GLN A 52 8.35 4.57 -9.23
C GLN A 52 9.00 4.82 -10.58
N SER A 53 8.90 3.88 -11.51
CA SER A 53 9.46 4.05 -12.85
C SER A 53 8.87 5.23 -13.61
N THR A 54 7.69 5.71 -13.21
CA THR A 54 7.08 6.89 -13.81
C THR A 54 7.79 8.19 -13.43
N GLY A 55 8.53 8.20 -12.31
CA GLY A 55 9.17 9.40 -11.78
C GLY A 55 8.21 10.38 -11.10
N HIS A 56 6.97 9.98 -10.87
CA HIS A 56 5.91 10.89 -10.38
C HIS A 56 5.22 10.40 -9.10
N VAL A 57 5.83 9.50 -8.33
CA VAL A 57 5.24 9.04 -7.08
C VAL A 57 5.47 10.04 -5.96
N GLU A 58 4.39 10.44 -5.28
CA GLU A 58 4.43 11.29 -4.09
C GLU A 58 4.48 10.44 -2.82
N ALA A 59 3.60 9.44 -2.72
CA ALA A 59 3.51 8.56 -1.56
C ALA A 59 2.81 7.25 -1.93
N ILE A 60 3.12 6.16 -1.21
CA ILE A 60 2.41 4.90 -1.33
C ILE A 60 2.08 4.39 0.07
N TYR A 61 0.82 4.02 0.28
CA TYR A 61 0.32 3.48 1.54
C TYR A 61 -0.19 2.07 1.34
N ILE A 62 0.03 1.22 2.34
CA ILE A 62 -0.51 -0.13 2.41
C ILE A 62 -1.51 -0.17 3.55
N PHE A 63 -2.70 -0.67 3.27
CA PHE A 63 -3.76 -0.80 4.27
C PHE A 63 -4.41 -2.18 4.18
N GLY A 64 -5.47 -2.41 4.94
CA GLY A 64 -6.19 -3.67 4.88
C GLY A 64 -5.48 -4.83 5.60
N SER A 65 -5.87 -6.05 5.26
CA SER A 65 -5.46 -7.24 6.02
C SER A 65 -3.98 -7.59 5.91
N PHE A 66 -3.28 -7.13 4.86
CA PHE A 66 -1.86 -7.42 4.72
C PHE A 66 -1.04 -6.84 5.88
N VAL A 67 -1.43 -5.68 6.41
CA VAL A 67 -0.74 -5.03 7.53
C VAL A 67 -1.34 -5.40 8.88
N THR A 68 -1.86 -6.61 8.99
CA THR A 68 -2.40 -7.20 10.22
C THR A 68 -1.75 -8.54 10.50
N ALA A 69 -2.11 -9.16 11.62
CA ALA A 69 -1.65 -10.49 12.02
C ALA A 69 -2.36 -11.63 11.28
N LYS A 70 -3.28 -11.36 10.36
CA LYS A 70 -3.99 -12.40 9.61
C LYS A 70 -3.01 -13.31 8.88
N VAL A 71 -3.14 -14.63 9.07
CA VAL A 71 -2.18 -15.60 8.56
C VAL A 71 -2.13 -15.59 7.03
N ALA A 72 -3.29 -15.56 6.37
CA ALA A 72 -3.38 -15.61 4.91
C ALA A 72 -4.30 -14.50 4.41
N PRO A 73 -3.78 -13.25 4.30
CA PRO A 73 -4.59 -12.17 3.72
C PRO A 73 -5.01 -12.53 2.30
N ALA A 74 -6.27 -12.32 2.00
CA ALA A 74 -6.83 -12.62 0.68
C ALA A 74 -6.44 -11.57 -0.37
N ASP A 75 -5.95 -10.41 0.06
CA ASP A 75 -5.74 -9.27 -0.82
C ASP A 75 -4.56 -8.42 -0.34
N LEU A 76 -4.05 -7.61 -1.24
CA LEU A 76 -3.07 -6.56 -0.95
C LEU A 76 -3.72 -5.23 -1.36
N ASP A 77 -3.92 -4.35 -0.40
CA ASP A 77 -4.61 -3.08 -0.60
C ASP A 77 -3.61 -1.93 -0.61
N LEU A 78 -3.56 -1.19 -1.71
CA LEU A 78 -2.60 -0.12 -1.92
C LEU A 78 -3.29 1.20 -2.28
N PHE A 79 -2.71 2.29 -1.81
CA PHE A 79 -3.13 3.63 -2.17
C PHE A 79 -1.90 4.42 -2.63
N VAL A 80 -1.87 4.79 -3.91
CA VAL A 80 -0.73 5.46 -4.55
C VAL A 80 -1.10 6.92 -4.82
N ILE A 81 -0.27 7.82 -4.32
CA ILE A 81 -0.42 9.26 -4.58
C ILE A 81 0.66 9.65 -5.58
N MET A 82 0.23 10.20 -6.70
CA MET A 82 1.11 10.70 -7.73
C MET A 82 1.26 12.21 -7.63
N THR A 83 2.36 12.75 -8.15
CA THR A 83 2.57 14.20 -8.17
C THR A 83 1.44 14.92 -8.92
N ALA A 84 1.26 16.22 -8.65
CA ALA A 84 0.15 17.00 -9.21
C ALA A 84 0.18 17.09 -10.75
N ASP A 85 1.37 16.98 -11.34
CA ASP A 85 1.57 17.07 -12.79
C ASP A 85 1.52 15.71 -13.51
N PHE A 86 1.22 14.64 -12.78
CA PHE A 86 1.17 13.30 -13.36
C PHE A 86 0.00 13.16 -14.35
N VAL A 87 0.29 12.54 -15.49
CA VAL A 87 -0.70 12.24 -16.54
C VAL A 87 -0.65 10.75 -16.84
N SER A 88 -1.68 10.01 -16.43
CA SER A 88 -1.71 8.55 -16.56
C SER A 88 -1.67 8.07 -18.01
N GLU A 89 -2.22 8.83 -18.93
CA GLU A 89 -2.25 8.50 -20.36
C GLU A 89 -0.85 8.47 -21.00
N ARG A 90 0.13 9.11 -20.35
CA ARG A 90 1.52 9.12 -20.82
C ARG A 90 2.33 7.91 -20.34
N VAL A 91 1.80 7.12 -19.42
CA VAL A 91 2.49 5.95 -18.92
C VAL A 91 2.45 4.84 -19.98
N GLU A 92 3.60 4.22 -20.23
CA GLU A 92 3.74 3.19 -21.24
C GLU A 92 4.13 1.85 -20.61
N GLY A 93 3.88 0.77 -21.35
CA GLY A 93 4.28 -0.57 -20.96
C GLY A 93 3.54 -1.09 -19.74
N ARG A 94 4.19 -1.99 -19.01
CA ARG A 94 3.57 -2.69 -17.87
C ARG A 94 3.18 -1.74 -16.73
N ALA A 95 3.86 -0.61 -16.59
CA ALA A 95 3.52 0.38 -15.57
C ALA A 95 2.09 0.94 -15.73
N ARG A 96 1.51 0.90 -16.92
CA ARG A 96 0.12 1.31 -17.13
C ARG A 96 -0.87 0.53 -16.27
N LEU A 97 -0.55 -0.73 -15.97
CA LEU A 97 -1.42 -1.58 -15.15
C LEU A 97 -1.65 -1.01 -13.75
N VAL A 98 -0.67 -0.28 -13.22
CA VAL A 98 -0.79 0.34 -11.89
C VAL A 98 -1.95 1.34 -11.85
N PHE A 99 -2.20 2.01 -12.98
CA PHE A 99 -3.20 3.07 -13.09
C PHE A 99 -4.51 2.61 -13.75
N ASP A 100 -4.67 1.30 -13.87
CA ASP A 100 -5.87 0.65 -14.41
C ASP A 100 -6.36 -0.35 -13.37
N ARG A 101 -7.25 0.09 -12.50
CA ARG A 101 -7.68 -0.69 -11.34
C ARG A 101 -8.25 -2.06 -11.71
N PRO A 102 -9.15 -2.19 -12.71
CA PRO A 102 -9.65 -3.51 -13.09
C PRO A 102 -8.55 -4.45 -13.59
N ARG A 103 -7.60 -3.93 -14.37
CA ARG A 103 -6.49 -4.75 -14.87
C ARG A 103 -5.50 -5.12 -13.79
N ALA A 104 -5.20 -4.21 -12.86
CA ALA A 104 -4.36 -4.51 -11.71
C ALA A 104 -4.95 -5.65 -10.88
N ALA A 105 -6.27 -5.63 -10.67
CA ALA A 105 -6.96 -6.70 -9.97
C ALA A 105 -6.85 -8.04 -10.71
N LEU A 106 -6.96 -8.03 -12.04
CA LEU A 106 -6.84 -9.25 -12.84
C LEU A 106 -5.42 -9.80 -12.87
N VAL A 107 -4.42 -8.94 -13.02
CA VAL A 107 -3.03 -9.37 -13.18
C VAL A 107 -2.40 -9.77 -11.84
N TRP A 108 -2.63 -9.00 -10.80
CA TRP A 108 -1.97 -9.19 -9.51
C TRP A 108 -2.89 -9.64 -8.38
N GLY A 109 -4.21 -9.57 -8.56
CA GLY A 109 -5.17 -9.89 -7.50
C GLY A 109 -5.22 -8.82 -6.41
N ILE A 110 -4.77 -7.60 -6.68
CA ILE A 110 -4.70 -6.53 -5.69
C ILE A 110 -5.86 -5.55 -5.81
N CYS A 111 -6.10 -4.82 -4.73
CA CYS A 111 -7.00 -3.67 -4.70
C CYS A 111 -6.12 -2.42 -4.66
N LEU A 112 -6.00 -1.73 -5.78
CA LEU A 112 -5.13 -0.57 -5.92
C LEU A 112 -5.95 0.67 -6.24
N TYR A 113 -5.80 1.70 -5.40
CA TYR A 113 -6.36 3.02 -5.62
C TYR A 113 -5.24 4.01 -5.87
N TRP A 114 -5.48 4.99 -6.73
CA TRP A 114 -4.50 6.04 -6.95
C TRP A 114 -5.19 7.38 -7.19
N MET A 115 -4.46 8.46 -6.89
CA MET A 115 -4.90 9.83 -7.20
C MET A 115 -3.69 10.73 -7.32
N THR A 116 -3.90 11.96 -7.75
CA THR A 116 -2.82 12.96 -7.80
C THR A 116 -2.87 13.87 -6.58
N ALA A 117 -1.74 14.50 -6.29
CA ALA A 117 -1.60 15.45 -5.18
C ALA A 117 -2.31 16.79 -5.43
N GLN A 118 -3.02 16.93 -6.55
CA GLN A 118 -3.89 18.08 -6.78
C GLN A 118 -5.03 18.15 -5.78
N THR A 119 -5.46 17.00 -5.28
CA THR A 119 -6.51 16.88 -4.27
C THR A 119 -5.87 16.52 -2.94
N ASP A 120 -6.34 17.10 -1.84
CA ASP A 120 -5.91 16.71 -0.51
C ASP A 120 -6.32 15.25 -0.25
N TRP A 121 -5.34 14.40 0.03
CA TRP A 121 -5.60 12.96 0.26
C TRP A 121 -5.73 12.59 1.74
N THR A 122 -5.60 13.56 2.64
CA THR A 122 -5.71 13.30 4.09
C THR A 122 -7.03 12.61 4.49
N PRO A 123 -8.19 13.02 3.96
CA PRO A 123 -9.45 12.33 4.28
C PRO A 123 -9.46 10.85 3.89
N PHE A 124 -8.76 10.48 2.81
CA PHE A 124 -8.67 9.09 2.38
C PHE A 124 -7.83 8.27 3.35
N LEU A 125 -6.76 8.85 3.91
CA LEU A 125 -5.95 8.16 4.91
C LEU A 125 -6.77 7.83 6.15
N ALA A 126 -7.63 8.73 6.58
CA ALA A 126 -8.56 8.46 7.67
C ALA A 126 -9.53 7.34 7.31
N ALA A 127 -10.08 7.37 6.09
CA ALA A 127 -11.00 6.33 5.63
C ALA A 127 -10.34 4.95 5.56
N TRP A 128 -9.10 4.87 5.08
CA TRP A 128 -8.38 3.59 4.99
C TRP A 128 -8.01 3.01 6.35
N GLN A 129 -8.06 3.80 7.41
CA GLN A 129 -7.86 3.32 8.78
C GLN A 129 -9.14 2.79 9.42
N LEU A 130 -10.31 2.98 8.80
CA LEU A 130 -11.57 2.48 9.33
C LEU A 130 -11.71 0.98 9.07
N ARG A 131 -12.18 0.25 10.09
CA ARG A 131 -12.57 -1.16 9.97
C ARG A 131 -14.07 -1.25 9.72
N ARG A 132 -14.51 -2.41 9.20
CA ARG A 132 -15.92 -2.68 8.96
C ARG A 132 -16.76 -2.62 10.23
N ASP A 133 -16.16 -2.91 11.40
CA ASP A 133 -16.86 -2.89 12.70
C ASP A 133 -16.92 -1.49 13.33
N GLY A 134 -16.44 -0.46 12.62
CA GLY A 134 -16.44 0.92 13.11
C GLY A 134 -15.20 1.30 13.92
N GLY A 135 -14.32 0.34 14.20
CA GLY A 135 -13.03 0.63 14.84
C GLY A 135 -12.01 1.18 13.84
N THR A 136 -10.84 1.53 14.35
CA THR A 136 -9.73 2.02 13.53
C THR A 136 -8.52 1.13 13.68
N ARG A 137 -7.65 1.12 12.66
CA ARG A 137 -6.36 0.42 12.69
C ARG A 137 -5.33 1.20 11.88
N GLY A 138 -4.05 0.95 12.20
CA GLY A 138 -2.96 1.62 11.51
C GLY A 138 -2.75 1.17 10.08
N ILE A 139 -2.12 2.03 9.31
CA ILE A 139 -1.69 1.77 7.94
C ILE A 139 -0.20 2.06 7.82
N VAL A 140 0.42 1.60 6.74
CA VAL A 140 1.86 1.74 6.53
C VAL A 140 2.12 2.59 5.31
N GLU A 141 3.00 3.59 5.47
CA GLU A 141 3.51 4.39 4.35
C GLU A 141 4.90 3.88 3.98
N ILE A 142 5.14 3.68 2.68
CA ILE A 142 6.44 3.20 2.21
C ILE A 142 7.44 4.34 2.20
N ALA A 143 8.59 4.11 2.84
CA ALA A 143 9.75 5.02 2.79
C ALA A 143 10.77 4.48 1.79
N TRP A 144 11.39 5.35 0.99
CA TRP A 144 12.48 5.02 0.08
C TRP A 144 13.57 6.10 0.06
#